data_e43353ad98df279550839dbef1ccae8d
#
_entry.id   e43353ad98df279550839dbef1ccae8d
#
_cell.length_a   1.000
_cell.length_b   1.000
_cell.length_c   1.000
_cell.angle_alpha   90.00
_cell.angle_beta   90.00
_cell.angle_gamma   90.00
#
_symmetry.space_group_name_H-M   'P 1'
#
loop_
_entity.id
_entity.type
_entity.pdbx_description
1 polymer ?
#
loop_
_entity_poly.entity_id
_entity_poly.type
_entity_poly.pdbx_seq_one_letter_code
_entity_poly.pdbx_strand_id
1 'polypeptide(L)' 'MIRELDTVVLAHDLEAYGLTQGDVGAVVHCYKDGGTFEVEFVTGEGTTIAVLTLSQHDIRPMYAREILHVRALAETEGVD' A
#
# COMPACT_ATOMS: atom_id res chain seq x y z
N MET A 1 12.67 9.44 5.77
CA MET A 1 12.47 8.26 6.61
C MET A 1 10.99 7.97 6.78
N ILE A 2 10.60 6.72 6.64
CA ILE A 2 9.19 6.34 6.72
C ILE A 2 8.79 6.21 8.18
N ARG A 3 7.64 6.77 8.54
CA ARG A 3 7.11 6.77 9.90
C ARG A 3 5.66 6.34 9.90
N GLU A 4 5.15 6.05 11.10
CA GLU A 4 3.74 5.69 11.25
C GLU A 4 2.85 6.79 10.69
N LEU A 5 1.78 6.37 10.05
CA LEU A 5 0.79 7.20 9.39
C LEU A 5 1.27 7.82 8.09
N ASP A 6 2.52 7.57 7.69
CA ASP A 6 2.97 8.04 6.38
C ASP A 6 2.26 7.30 5.27
N THR A 7 2.05 8.02 4.17
CA THR A 7 1.56 7.44 2.94
C THR A 7 2.75 6.89 2.17
N VAL A 8 2.63 5.65 1.73
CA VAL A 8 3.71 5.00 0.98
C VAL A 8 3.15 4.40 -0.30
N VAL A 9 4.04 4.12 -1.24
CA VAL A 9 3.67 3.64 -2.56
C VAL A 9 4.38 2.31 -2.78
N LEU A 10 3.65 1.32 -3.29
CA LEU A 10 4.26 0.03 -3.62
C LEU A 10 5.27 0.18 -4.74
N ALA A 11 6.44 -0.38 -4.53
CA ALA A 11 7.53 -0.31 -5.50
C ALA A 11 7.45 -1.41 -6.55
N HIS A 12 6.63 -2.42 -6.33
CA HIS A 12 6.47 -3.51 -7.28
C HIS A 12 5.14 -4.22 -7.00
N ASP A 13 4.74 -5.10 -7.90
CA ASP A 13 3.48 -5.82 -7.75
C ASP A 13 3.54 -6.82 -6.61
N LEU A 14 2.38 -7.02 -5.97
CA LEU A 14 2.20 -8.07 -4.97
C LEU A 14 1.00 -8.87 -5.45
N GLU A 15 1.22 -9.76 -6.41
CA GLU A 15 0.13 -10.43 -7.11
C GLU A 15 -0.75 -11.27 -6.21
N ALA A 16 -0.16 -11.86 -5.19
CA ALA A 16 -0.93 -12.71 -4.29
C ALA A 16 -2.04 -11.95 -3.59
N TYR A 17 -1.92 -10.63 -3.52
CA TYR A 17 -2.90 -9.80 -2.83
C TYR A 17 -3.68 -8.91 -3.78
N GLY A 18 -3.44 -9.04 -5.07
CA GLY A 18 -4.10 -8.20 -6.04
C GLY A 18 -3.63 -6.76 -6.03
N LEU A 19 -2.43 -6.53 -5.51
CA LEU A 19 -1.87 -5.18 -5.42
C LEU A 19 -0.81 -5.00 -6.50
N THR A 20 -0.71 -3.78 -7.01
CA THR A 20 0.22 -3.50 -8.11
C THR A 20 1.14 -2.35 -7.75
N GLN A 21 2.24 -2.28 -8.46
CA GLN A 21 3.17 -1.16 -8.33
C GLN A 21 2.40 0.14 -8.46
N GLY A 22 2.65 1.07 -7.58
CA GLY A 22 1.98 2.36 -7.59
C GLY A 22 0.78 2.42 -6.66
N ASP A 23 0.32 1.28 -6.13
CA ASP A 23 -0.76 1.33 -5.16
C ASP A 23 -0.27 2.02 -3.89
N VAL A 24 -1.18 2.75 -3.27
CA VAL A 24 -0.86 3.60 -2.12
C VAL A 24 -1.40 2.97 -0.85
N GLY A 25 -0.59 2.95 0.18
CA GLY A 25 -1.00 2.44 1.47
C GLY A 25 -0.57 3.38 2.59
N ALA A 26 -0.99 3.05 3.79
CA ALA A 26 -0.63 3.83 4.96
C ALA A 26 0.13 2.95 5.94
N VAL A 27 1.21 3.49 6.49
CA VAL A 27 2.00 2.77 7.47
C VAL A 27 1.28 2.79 8.81
N VAL A 28 0.97 1.61 9.33
CA VAL A 28 0.27 1.53 10.62
C VAL A 28 1.22 1.12 11.75
N HIS A 29 2.40 0.64 11.42
CA HIS A 29 3.40 0.30 12.43
C HIS A 29 4.79 0.26 11.81
N CYS A 30 5.78 0.75 12.53
CA CYS A 30 7.18 0.66 12.12
C CYS A 30 7.90 -0.25 13.11
N TYR A 31 8.55 -1.28 12.61
CA TYR A 31 9.30 -2.18 13.47
C TYR A 31 10.63 -1.56 13.85
N LYS A 32 11.19 -2.04 14.94
CA LYS A 32 12.39 -1.42 15.51
C LYS A 32 13.64 -1.59 14.65
N ASP A 33 13.61 -2.54 13.72
CA ASP A 33 14.76 -2.76 12.84
C ASP A 33 14.96 -1.63 11.85
N GLY A 34 13.98 -0.72 11.74
CA GLY A 34 14.10 0.44 10.85
C GLY A 34 13.85 0.13 9.39
N GLY A 35 13.53 -1.11 9.05
CA GLY A 35 13.35 -1.49 7.66
C GLY A 35 12.13 -2.35 7.40
N THR A 36 11.30 -2.58 8.42
CA THR A 36 10.10 -3.40 8.28
C THR A 36 8.89 -2.60 8.75
N PHE A 37 7.81 -2.70 8.01
CA PHE A 37 6.61 -1.88 8.26
C PHE A 37 5.36 -2.72 8.07
N GLU A 38 4.32 -2.40 8.86
CA GLU A 38 2.98 -2.89 8.56
C GLU A 38 2.30 -1.82 7.76
N VAL A 39 1.77 -2.20 6.60
CA VAL A 39 1.16 -1.25 5.68
C VAL A 39 -0.24 -1.70 5.37
N GLU A 40 -1.19 -0.80 5.51
CA GLU A 40 -2.59 -1.08 5.24
C GLU A 40 -2.99 -0.49 3.90
N PHE A 41 -3.67 -1.30 3.09
CA PHE A 41 -4.22 -0.87 1.80
C PHE A 41 -5.74 -0.92 1.90
N VAL A 42 -6.39 0.19 1.55
CA VAL A 42 -7.84 0.31 1.68
C VAL A 42 -8.44 0.82 0.39
N THR A 43 -9.71 0.53 0.20
CA THR A 43 -10.46 1.07 -0.93
C THR A 43 -10.94 2.48 -0.60
N GLY A 44 -11.50 3.16 -1.58
CA GLY A 44 -12.07 4.48 -1.38
C GLY A 44 -13.21 4.50 -0.38
N GLU A 45 -13.86 3.35 -0.16
CA GLU A 45 -14.91 3.24 0.85
C GLU A 45 -14.36 3.02 2.25
N GLY A 46 -13.05 2.80 2.35
CA GLY A 46 -12.45 2.49 3.63
C GLY A 46 -12.40 1.01 3.96
N THR A 47 -12.71 0.15 2.99
CA THR A 47 -12.62 -1.29 3.20
C THR A 47 -11.16 -1.71 3.12
N THR A 48 -10.69 -2.41 4.15
CA THR A 48 -9.30 -2.89 4.15
C THR A 48 -9.15 -4.03 3.16
N ILE A 49 -8.23 -3.87 2.23
CA ILE A 49 -7.88 -4.92 1.29
C ILE A 49 -6.86 -5.86 1.92
N ALA A 50 -5.85 -5.29 2.57
CA ALA A 50 -4.80 -6.08 3.18
C ALA A 50 -4.00 -5.23 4.15
N VAL A 51 -3.48 -5.88 5.20
CA VAL A 51 -2.46 -5.27 6.05
C VAL A 51 -1.27 -6.19 5.94
N LEU A 52 -0.18 -5.69 5.39
CA LEU A 52 0.96 -6.52 5.03
C LEU A 52 2.22 -6.07 5.72
N THR A 53 3.06 -7.05 6.07
CA THR A 53 4.40 -6.77 6.59
C THR A 53 5.33 -6.62 5.40
N LEU A 54 5.83 -5.42 5.18
CA LEU A 54 6.64 -5.10 4.01
C LEU A 54 7.96 -4.50 4.44
N SER A 55 8.98 -4.66 3.60
CA SER A 55 10.29 -4.10 3.87
C SER A 55 10.45 -2.77 3.15
N GLN A 56 11.52 -2.07 3.52
CA GLN A 56 11.84 -0.81 2.84
C GLN A 56 12.12 -0.99 1.35
N HIS A 57 12.30 -2.23 0.89
CA HIS A 57 12.52 -2.49 -0.53
C HIS A 57 11.22 -2.68 -1.28
N ASP A 58 10.11 -2.85 -0.56
CA ASP A 58 8.80 -3.07 -1.16
C ASP A 58 8.03 -1.77 -1.33
N ILE A 59 8.38 -0.74 -0.60
CA ILE A 59 7.64 0.52 -0.57
C ILE A 59 8.59 1.70 -0.64
N ARG A 60 8.05 2.84 -1.01
CA ARG A 60 8.77 4.10 -0.97
C ARG A 60 7.85 5.19 -0.49
N PRO A 61 8.38 6.30 0.01
CA PRO A 61 7.53 7.44 0.39
C PRO A 61 6.84 7.99 -0.85
N MET A 62 5.68 8.58 -0.64
CA MET A 62 5.04 9.33 -1.70
C MET A 62 5.71 10.71 -1.76
N TYR A 63 6.09 11.12 -2.95
CA TYR A 63 6.79 12.40 -3.13
C TYR A 63 5.80 13.54 -3.32
N ALA A 64 6.25 14.75 -3.00
CA ALA A 64 5.36 15.92 -2.95
C ALA A 64 4.72 16.25 -4.29
N ARG A 65 5.37 15.93 -5.38
CA ARG A 65 4.84 16.28 -6.70
C ARG A 65 4.19 15.12 -7.42
N GLU A 66 3.82 14.09 -6.68
CA GLU A 66 3.12 12.95 -7.26
C GLU A 66 1.62 13.14 -7.12
N ILE A 67 0.89 12.66 -8.11
CA ILE A 67 -0.55 12.72 -8.12
C ILE A 67 -1.08 11.33 -7.76
N LEU A 68 -2.05 11.29 -6.85
CA LEU A 68 -2.74 10.05 -6.53
C LEU A 68 -3.50 9.57 -7.76
N HIS A 69 -3.44 8.28 -8.01
CA HIS A 69 -4.09 7.69 -9.16
C HIS A 69 -5.04 6.59 -8.70
N VAL A 70 -6.24 6.59 -9.26
CA VAL A 70 -7.28 5.66 -8.88
C VAL A 70 -7.35 4.53 -9.90
N ARG A 71 -7.45 3.30 -9.41
CA ARG A 71 -7.73 2.16 -10.28
C ARG A 71 -8.78 1.27 -9.63
N ALA A 72 -9.53 0.58 -10.44
CA ALA A 72 -10.50 -0.38 -9.93
C ALA A 72 -9.79 -1.68 -9.62
N LEU A 73 -10.20 -2.32 -8.52
CA LEU A 73 -9.71 -3.65 -8.23
C LEU A 73 -10.35 -4.63 -9.22
N ALA A 74 -9.67 -5.73 -9.46
CA ALA A 74 -10.21 -6.76 -10.33
C ALA A 74 -11.52 -7.23 -9.73
N GLU A 75 -12.56 -7.29 -10.56
CA GLU A 75 -13.85 -7.73 -10.10
C GLU A 75 -13.88 -9.22 -9.97
N THR A 76 -14.58 -9.69 -8.96
CA THR A 76 -14.89 -11.09 -8.95
C THR A 76 -16.12 -11.28 -9.82
N GLU A 77 -16.19 -12.45 -10.39
CA GLU A 77 -17.30 -12.73 -11.23
C GLU A 77 -18.57 -12.58 -10.47
N GLY A 78 -19.59 -12.14 -11.11
CA GLY A 78 -20.86 -11.98 -10.52
C GLY A 78 -21.02 -10.72 -9.72
N VAL A 79 -20.08 -9.87 -9.80
CA VAL A 79 -20.19 -8.66 -9.12
C VAL A 79 -20.98 -7.70 -9.91
N ASP A 80 -21.50 -7.11 -10.08
CA ASP A 80 -22.26 -6.21 -10.81
C ASP A 80 -23.54 -6.70 -11.18
#